data_df0c7cccb6212ce3506e7a687a708da8
#
_entry.id   df0c7cccb6212ce3506e7a687a708da8
#
_cell.length_a   1.000
_cell.length_b   1.000
_cell.length_c   1.000
_cell.angle_alpha   90.00
_cell.angle_beta   90.00
_cell.angle_gamma   90.00
#
_symmetry.space_group_name_H-M   'P 1'
#
loop_
_entity.id
_entity.type
_entity.pdbx_description
1 polymer ?
#
loop_
_entity_poly.entity_id
_entity_poly.type
_entity_poly.pdbx_seq_one_letter_code
_entity_poly.pdbx_strand_id
1 'polypeptide(L)'
;MTQTSMLQYEAPWPVFGLDWCKTPAPGQQLRPRSSFRLGISSFTEDYKNRIAVVGLQDERVLVEDDYTDYPDFTILAEAQHGYPATSLQWQPASASSYAWSQKSPSSELLATTGDALRVWEYTNDVPQVVSSYVGGRQTTNAGGHRLSLKTVLPGQSKVASQNTGAPLTNFSWNEKAPGLIVTSSIDTTCTVWNIDTSTAITQLIAHDREVYDVAWLPGSTDIFVSVGADGSLRAFDLRSLEHSTILYETPAPKNVPPPSASPSTSARPPTSPLLRICFNPADSNYMSTFHMDGSEIQILDMRSPGQPVMELKAHRAQVNALGWSATETPLLATAGDDCQVLLWDLANYMQISTAASRSRMNSPRPDAKKQVISDPVMAYAAQSEITGLAWSPQIAGMSMNTGQTTAPGEWLAIAMGRSIKALKV
;
A
#
# COMPACT_ATOMS: atom_id res chain seq x y z
N MET A 1 19.82 23.14 -11.90
CA MET A 1 18.63 22.30 -12.04
C MET A 1 19.07 20.88 -11.94
N THR A 2 18.90 20.21 -10.82
CA THR A 2 19.17 18.78 -10.64
C THR A 2 18.17 18.02 -11.49
N GLN A 3 18.65 17.31 -12.50
CA GLN A 3 17.83 16.46 -13.35
C GLN A 3 17.23 15.37 -12.47
N THR A 4 15.93 15.45 -12.17
CA THR A 4 15.22 14.44 -11.39
C THR A 4 15.27 13.14 -12.17
N SER A 5 15.96 12.14 -11.63
CA SER A 5 16.01 10.82 -12.25
C SER A 5 14.59 10.24 -12.23
N MET A 6 14.03 9.98 -13.38
CA MET A 6 12.69 9.42 -13.57
C MET A 6 12.78 8.19 -14.43
N LEU A 7 12.10 7.13 -14.03
CA LEU A 7 11.95 5.89 -14.81
C LEU A 7 10.49 5.77 -15.21
N GLN A 8 10.23 5.24 -16.40
CA GLN A 8 8.89 5.10 -16.96
C GLN A 8 8.63 3.70 -17.48
N TYR A 9 7.40 3.24 -17.30
CA TYR A 9 6.87 2.01 -17.87
C TYR A 9 5.46 2.24 -18.39
N GLU A 10 5.16 1.72 -19.58
CA GLU A 10 3.81 1.74 -20.16
C GLU A 10 3.25 0.33 -20.16
N ALA A 11 2.22 0.10 -19.35
CA ALA A 11 1.57 -1.20 -19.24
C ALA A 11 0.61 -1.42 -20.43
N PRO A 12 0.39 -2.67 -20.89
CA PRO A 12 -0.56 -2.96 -21.97
C PRO A 12 -2.03 -2.75 -21.55
N TRP A 13 -2.30 -2.53 -20.28
CA TRP A 13 -3.62 -2.37 -19.67
C TRP A 13 -3.60 -1.28 -18.58
N PRO A 14 -4.76 -0.70 -18.19
CA PRO A 14 -4.85 0.25 -17.09
C PRO A 14 -4.36 -0.36 -15.78
N VAL A 15 -3.50 0.37 -15.07
CA VAL A 15 -2.90 -0.06 -13.79
C VAL A 15 -3.74 0.48 -12.64
N PHE A 16 -4.04 -0.38 -11.66
CA PHE A 16 -4.73 0.00 -10.44
C PHE A 16 -3.90 -0.26 -9.20
N GLY A 17 -3.55 -1.51 -8.90
CA GLY A 17 -2.69 -1.85 -7.77
C GLY A 17 -1.22 -1.69 -8.12
N LEU A 18 -0.45 -1.18 -7.17
CA LEU A 18 0.98 -0.91 -7.31
C LEU A 18 1.65 -1.06 -5.96
N ASP A 19 2.71 -1.89 -5.89
CA ASP A 19 3.58 -1.96 -4.70
C ASP A 19 5.00 -2.37 -5.08
N TRP A 20 5.99 -1.86 -4.35
CA TRP A 20 7.40 -2.22 -4.51
C TRP A 20 7.71 -3.54 -3.80
N CYS A 21 8.54 -4.35 -4.44
CA CYS A 21 9.17 -5.49 -3.77
C CYS A 21 10.06 -4.99 -2.63
N LYS A 22 9.82 -5.48 -1.42
CA LYS A 22 10.47 -5.01 -0.18
C LYS A 22 11.71 -5.81 0.19
N THR A 23 11.93 -6.96 -0.48
CA THR A 23 13.08 -7.83 -0.21
C THR A 23 14.16 -7.62 -1.26
N PRO A 24 15.44 -7.45 -0.85
CA PRO A 24 16.55 -7.44 -1.80
C PRO A 24 16.68 -8.82 -2.45
N ALA A 25 17.01 -8.86 -3.75
CA ALA A 25 17.17 -10.12 -4.45
C ALA A 25 18.30 -10.97 -3.83
N PRO A 26 18.06 -12.26 -3.53
CA PRO A 26 19.03 -13.11 -2.87
C PRO A 26 20.31 -13.26 -3.71
N GLY A 27 21.47 -13.17 -3.06
CA GLY A 27 22.80 -13.37 -3.67
C GLY A 27 23.33 -12.20 -4.53
N GLN A 28 22.61 -11.09 -4.63
CA GLN A 28 22.95 -9.97 -5.50
C GLN A 28 23.15 -8.65 -4.76
N GLN A 29 23.82 -8.66 -3.62
CA GLN A 29 24.15 -7.42 -2.87
C GLN A 29 24.92 -6.36 -3.71
N LEU A 30 25.37 -6.70 -4.90
CA LEU A 30 26.16 -5.84 -5.80
C LEU A 30 25.41 -5.40 -7.07
N ARG A 31 24.14 -5.80 -7.29
CA ARG A 31 23.37 -5.40 -8.48
C ARG A 31 22.12 -4.61 -8.10
N PRO A 32 22.21 -3.28 -7.99
CA PRO A 32 21.06 -2.42 -7.62
C PRO A 32 19.82 -2.63 -8.52
N ARG A 33 20.03 -3.00 -9.80
CA ARG A 33 18.94 -3.17 -10.77
C ARG A 33 17.96 -4.29 -10.42
N SER A 34 18.44 -5.40 -9.85
CA SER A 34 17.58 -6.52 -9.46
C SER A 34 16.65 -6.20 -8.29
N SER A 35 16.91 -5.10 -7.56
CA SER A 35 16.07 -4.59 -6.48
C SER A 35 14.90 -3.73 -6.99
N PHE A 36 14.94 -3.27 -8.24
CA PHE A 36 13.86 -2.50 -8.86
C PHE A 36 12.80 -3.44 -9.40
N ARG A 37 11.92 -3.90 -8.53
CA ARG A 37 10.78 -4.74 -8.91
C ARG A 37 9.50 -4.16 -8.35
N LEU A 38 8.51 -4.00 -9.23
CA LEU A 38 7.17 -3.55 -8.91
C LEU A 38 6.18 -4.69 -9.16
N GLY A 39 5.27 -4.92 -8.23
CA GLY A 39 4.04 -5.66 -8.48
C GLY A 39 2.98 -4.68 -8.97
N ILE A 40 2.29 -5.05 -10.03
CA ILE A 40 1.22 -4.24 -10.63
C ILE A 40 0.00 -5.09 -10.92
N SER A 41 -1.18 -4.51 -10.83
CA SER A 41 -2.44 -5.16 -11.22
C SER A 41 -3.24 -4.34 -12.21
N SER A 42 -3.94 -5.03 -13.09
CA SER A 42 -4.83 -4.39 -14.08
C SER A 42 -6.18 -4.01 -13.47
N PHE A 43 -6.82 -3.05 -14.14
CA PHE A 43 -8.23 -2.76 -13.95
C PHE A 43 -8.92 -2.77 -15.34
N THR A 44 -9.57 -3.88 -15.63
CA THR A 44 -10.40 -4.03 -16.84
C THR A 44 -11.77 -4.56 -16.43
N GLU A 45 -12.81 -4.14 -17.15
CA GLU A 45 -14.20 -4.52 -16.82
C GLU A 45 -14.53 -5.98 -17.20
N ASP A 46 -13.56 -6.68 -17.79
CA ASP A 46 -13.69 -8.08 -18.15
C ASP A 46 -13.06 -9.02 -17.09
N TYR A 47 -13.27 -10.34 -17.26
CA TYR A 47 -12.68 -11.37 -16.40
C TYR A 47 -11.22 -11.71 -16.74
N LYS A 48 -10.53 -10.87 -17.53
CA LYS A 48 -9.15 -11.10 -17.99
C LYS A 48 -8.15 -10.18 -17.30
N ASN A 49 -8.43 -9.82 -16.05
CA ASN A 49 -7.48 -9.04 -15.28
C ASN A 49 -6.19 -9.82 -15.06
N ARG A 50 -5.13 -9.09 -14.80
CA ARG A 50 -3.78 -9.62 -14.67
C ARG A 50 -3.05 -8.98 -13.52
N ILE A 51 -2.12 -9.72 -12.97
CA ILE A 51 -1.08 -9.20 -12.10
C ILE A 51 0.26 -9.48 -12.77
N ALA A 52 1.19 -8.55 -12.66
CA ALA A 52 2.51 -8.70 -13.24
C ALA A 52 3.58 -8.19 -12.28
N VAL A 53 4.76 -8.76 -12.41
CA VAL A 53 5.98 -8.24 -11.80
C VAL A 53 6.80 -7.61 -12.90
N VAL A 54 7.12 -6.33 -12.77
CA VAL A 54 7.97 -5.59 -13.69
C VAL A 54 9.27 -5.24 -13.01
N GLY A 55 10.36 -5.23 -13.76
CA GLY A 55 11.69 -4.92 -13.26
C GLY A 55 12.51 -4.17 -14.30
N LEU A 56 13.59 -3.53 -13.87
CA LEU A 56 14.52 -2.85 -14.77
C LEU A 56 15.14 -3.85 -15.74
N GLN A 57 15.24 -3.47 -16.99
CA GLN A 57 15.89 -4.25 -18.03
C GLN A 57 17.40 -4.33 -17.76
N ASP A 58 17.92 -5.55 -17.63
CA ASP A 58 19.31 -5.80 -17.20
C ASP A 58 20.38 -5.49 -18.25
N GLU A 59 20.02 -5.46 -19.52
CA GLU A 59 20.94 -5.18 -20.61
C GLU A 59 20.41 -4.05 -21.51
N ARG A 60 20.97 -2.87 -21.37
CA ARG A 60 21.19 -2.04 -22.54
C ARG A 60 22.28 -2.75 -23.34
N VAL A 61 21.93 -3.60 -24.26
CA VAL A 61 22.82 -3.96 -25.33
C VAL A 61 23.13 -2.64 -26.01
N LEU A 62 24.33 -2.14 -25.82
CA LEU A 62 24.90 -1.01 -26.58
C LEU A 62 25.04 -1.49 -28.02
N VAL A 63 23.98 -1.50 -28.77
CA VAL A 63 24.03 -1.49 -30.22
C VAL A 63 24.26 -0.02 -30.58
N GLU A 64 25.40 0.28 -31.06
CA GLU A 64 25.96 1.63 -31.28
C GLU A 64 25.18 2.52 -32.25
N ASP A 65 24.07 2.10 -32.86
CA ASP A 65 23.53 2.81 -34.02
C ASP A 65 22.01 3.06 -34.03
N ASP A 66 21.26 2.89 -32.94
CA ASP A 66 19.85 3.26 -32.96
C ASP A 66 19.38 3.84 -31.62
N TYR A 67 19.03 5.13 -31.60
CA TYR A 67 18.28 5.79 -30.53
C TYR A 67 16.83 5.25 -30.53
N THR A 68 16.66 3.99 -30.21
CA THR A 68 15.35 3.43 -29.95
C THR A 68 15.01 3.65 -28.48
N ASP A 69 13.85 4.24 -28.24
CA ASP A 69 13.29 4.54 -26.93
C ASP A 69 12.88 3.20 -26.25
N TYR A 70 13.85 2.46 -25.70
CA TYR A 70 13.59 1.22 -24.97
C TYR A 70 12.94 1.56 -23.63
N PRO A 71 11.89 0.83 -23.22
CA PRO A 71 11.28 1.03 -21.92
C PRO A 71 12.27 0.73 -20.80
N ASP A 72 12.26 1.55 -19.74
CA ASP A 72 13.12 1.33 -18.57
C ASP A 72 12.81 0.03 -17.84
N PHE A 73 11.54 -0.39 -17.84
CA PHE A 73 11.04 -1.60 -17.21
C PHE A 73 10.52 -2.61 -18.22
N THR A 74 10.62 -3.88 -17.87
CA THR A 74 10.06 -5.00 -18.60
C THR A 74 9.22 -5.90 -17.69
N ILE A 75 8.26 -6.65 -18.29
CA ILE A 75 7.51 -7.68 -17.55
C ILE A 75 8.45 -8.86 -17.29
N LEU A 76 8.66 -9.17 -16.01
CA LEU A 76 9.43 -10.34 -15.58
C LEU A 76 8.54 -11.57 -15.47
N ALA A 77 7.34 -11.42 -14.88
CA ALA A 77 6.38 -12.50 -14.72
C ALA A 77 4.97 -11.94 -14.72
N GLU A 78 4.01 -12.73 -15.19
CA GLU A 78 2.60 -12.36 -15.28
C GLU A 78 1.73 -13.54 -14.89
N ALA A 79 0.58 -13.27 -14.25
CA ALA A 79 -0.44 -14.25 -13.93
C ALA A 79 -1.84 -13.67 -14.16
N GLN A 80 -2.79 -14.56 -14.51
CA GLN A 80 -4.19 -14.19 -14.68
C GLN A 80 -4.87 -13.98 -13.33
N HIS A 81 -5.66 -12.92 -13.22
CA HIS A 81 -6.52 -12.62 -12.10
C HIS A 81 -7.97 -12.45 -12.60
N GLY A 82 -8.93 -13.15 -12.00
CA GLY A 82 -10.30 -13.22 -12.54
C GLY A 82 -11.02 -11.87 -12.51
N TYR A 83 -10.85 -11.12 -11.42
CA TYR A 83 -11.42 -9.79 -11.20
C TYR A 83 -10.32 -8.75 -11.06
N PRO A 84 -10.61 -7.44 -11.16
CA PRO A 84 -9.66 -6.42 -10.76
C PRO A 84 -9.20 -6.66 -9.32
N ALA A 85 -7.89 -6.61 -9.08
CA ALA A 85 -7.39 -6.66 -7.72
C ALA A 85 -7.66 -5.32 -7.03
N THR A 86 -8.38 -5.33 -5.91
CA THR A 86 -8.68 -4.12 -5.13
C THR A 86 -7.45 -3.58 -4.41
N SER A 87 -6.51 -4.47 -4.05
CA SER A 87 -5.22 -4.13 -3.48
C SER A 87 -4.18 -5.20 -3.86
N LEU A 88 -2.91 -4.78 -3.87
CA LEU A 88 -1.77 -5.62 -4.14
C LEU A 88 -0.63 -5.17 -3.22
N GLN A 89 0.00 -6.12 -2.50
CA GLN A 89 1.15 -5.85 -1.64
C GLN A 89 2.15 -7.00 -1.70
N TRP A 90 3.44 -6.65 -1.72
CA TRP A 90 4.50 -7.61 -1.49
C TRP A 90 4.60 -7.97 0.00
N GLN A 91 5.13 -9.18 0.26
CA GLN A 91 5.48 -9.57 1.62
C GLN A 91 6.37 -8.51 2.28
N PRO A 92 6.24 -8.28 3.59
CA PRO A 92 7.10 -7.36 4.31
C PRO A 92 8.56 -7.85 4.30
N ALA A 93 9.52 -6.92 4.42
CA ALA A 93 10.96 -7.25 4.43
C ALA A 93 11.34 -8.26 5.52
N SER A 94 10.65 -8.22 6.66
CA SER A 94 10.81 -9.17 7.78
C SER A 94 10.52 -10.62 7.40
N ALA A 95 9.74 -10.87 6.34
CA ALA A 95 9.40 -12.21 5.87
C ALA A 95 10.62 -13.01 5.36
N SER A 96 11.73 -12.36 5.04
CA SER A 96 12.97 -13.01 4.65
C SER A 96 13.53 -13.97 5.71
N SER A 97 13.22 -13.74 6.98
CA SER A 97 13.59 -14.60 8.11
C SER A 97 12.55 -15.68 8.43
N TYR A 98 11.43 -15.72 7.73
CA TYR A 98 10.30 -16.60 8.02
C TYR A 98 10.51 -18.01 7.42
N ALA A 99 9.81 -19.00 7.97
CA ALA A 99 10.03 -20.42 7.66
C ALA A 99 9.85 -20.78 6.18
N TRP A 100 8.92 -20.15 5.44
CA TRP A 100 8.74 -20.43 4.01
C TRP A 100 9.88 -19.86 3.16
N SER A 101 10.45 -18.71 3.53
CA SER A 101 11.58 -18.11 2.83
C SER A 101 12.86 -18.95 2.98
N GLN A 102 13.02 -19.65 4.12
CA GLN A 102 14.15 -20.56 4.35
C GLN A 102 14.08 -21.82 3.48
N LYS A 103 12.86 -22.28 3.12
CA LYS A 103 12.65 -23.45 2.25
C LYS A 103 12.91 -23.15 0.77
N SER A 104 12.70 -21.92 0.35
CA SER A 104 12.88 -21.46 -1.03
C SER A 104 13.47 -20.05 -1.01
N PRO A 105 14.79 -19.90 -0.86
CA PRO A 105 15.44 -18.59 -0.71
C PRO A 105 15.31 -17.68 -1.95
N SER A 106 14.92 -18.24 -3.09
CA SER A 106 14.61 -17.47 -4.32
C SER A 106 13.11 -17.16 -4.49
N SER A 107 12.30 -17.49 -3.50
CA SER A 107 10.83 -17.32 -3.53
C SER A 107 10.40 -16.12 -2.68
N GLU A 108 9.57 -15.28 -3.24
CA GLU A 108 8.96 -14.12 -2.59
C GLU A 108 7.45 -14.17 -2.76
N LEU A 109 6.71 -13.68 -1.77
CA LEU A 109 5.26 -13.70 -1.81
C LEU A 109 4.69 -12.33 -2.16
N LEU A 110 3.63 -12.36 -2.95
CA LEU A 110 2.78 -11.24 -3.31
C LEU A 110 1.35 -11.60 -2.92
N ALA A 111 0.61 -10.68 -2.33
CA ALA A 111 -0.81 -10.89 -2.03
C ALA A 111 -1.69 -9.93 -2.81
N THR A 112 -2.90 -10.37 -3.13
CA THR A 112 -3.94 -9.57 -3.78
C THR A 112 -5.29 -9.84 -3.15
N THR A 113 -6.14 -8.80 -3.10
CA THR A 113 -7.55 -8.90 -2.73
C THR A 113 -8.46 -8.60 -3.92
N GLY A 114 -9.69 -9.01 -3.82
CA GLY A 114 -10.77 -8.84 -4.78
C GLY A 114 -11.96 -9.65 -4.31
N ASP A 115 -12.38 -10.67 -5.04
CA ASP A 115 -13.38 -11.66 -4.61
C ASP A 115 -12.85 -12.57 -3.47
N ALA A 116 -11.54 -12.71 -3.33
CA ALA A 116 -10.85 -13.46 -2.29
C ALA A 116 -9.47 -12.87 -1.99
N LEU A 117 -8.88 -13.23 -0.87
CA LEU A 117 -7.45 -13.01 -0.62
C LEU A 117 -6.67 -14.11 -1.34
N ARG A 118 -5.76 -13.72 -2.23
CA ARG A 118 -4.85 -14.63 -2.95
C ARG A 118 -3.42 -14.35 -2.57
N VAL A 119 -2.67 -15.41 -2.32
CA VAL A 119 -1.22 -15.35 -2.11
C VAL A 119 -0.54 -16.00 -3.30
N TRP A 120 0.38 -15.26 -3.90
CA TRP A 120 1.15 -15.64 -5.08
C TRP A 120 2.60 -15.85 -4.69
N GLU A 121 3.25 -16.78 -5.34
CA GLU A 121 4.68 -17.03 -5.19
C GLU A 121 5.41 -16.58 -6.46
N TYR A 122 6.29 -15.62 -6.28
CA TYR A 122 7.22 -15.19 -7.33
C TYR A 122 8.55 -15.88 -7.11
N THR A 123 9.06 -16.55 -8.14
CA THR A 123 10.36 -17.23 -8.12
C THR A 123 11.25 -16.66 -9.22
N ASN A 124 12.52 -16.50 -8.89
CA ASN A 124 13.57 -16.13 -9.83
C ASN A 124 14.62 -17.27 -9.85
N ASP A 125 14.34 -18.27 -10.66
CA ASP A 125 15.29 -19.38 -10.86
C ASP A 125 16.40 -18.93 -11.80
N VAL A 126 17.49 -18.39 -11.23
CA VAL A 126 18.71 -18.14 -12.01
C VAL A 126 19.21 -19.49 -12.53
N PRO A 127 19.45 -19.67 -13.85
CA PRO A 127 20.01 -20.90 -14.39
C PRO A 127 21.33 -21.21 -13.69
N GLN A 128 21.38 -22.23 -12.88
CA GLN A 128 22.64 -22.78 -12.45
C GLN A 128 23.29 -23.42 -13.69
N VAL A 129 24.39 -22.82 -14.17
CA VAL A 129 25.24 -23.46 -15.14
C VAL A 129 25.89 -24.65 -14.46
N VAL A 130 25.23 -25.78 -14.50
CA VAL A 130 25.83 -27.06 -14.13
C VAL A 130 26.75 -27.40 -15.31
N SER A 131 28.03 -27.10 -15.19
CA SER A 131 29.04 -27.58 -16.10
C SER A 131 29.23 -29.09 -15.91
N SER A 132 28.38 -29.88 -16.54
CA SER A 132 28.63 -31.30 -16.69
C SER A 132 29.60 -31.51 -17.85
N TYR A 133 30.86 -31.70 -17.50
CA TYR A 133 31.88 -32.19 -18.41
C TYR A 133 31.56 -33.67 -18.69
N VAL A 134 30.88 -33.91 -19.80
CA VAL A 134 31.02 -35.11 -20.69
C VAL A 134 29.95 -34.95 -21.79
N GLY A 135 30.35 -34.67 -23.00
CA GLY A 135 29.79 -35.06 -24.30
C GLY A 135 28.24 -35.09 -24.44
N GLY A 136 27.48 -34.11 -24.02
CA GLY A 136 26.03 -34.11 -24.15
C GLY A 136 25.47 -32.71 -24.34
N ARG A 137 24.56 -32.56 -25.25
CA ARG A 137 23.75 -31.42 -25.57
C ARG A 137 23.46 -30.61 -24.30
N GLN A 138 23.91 -29.34 -24.25
CA GLN A 138 23.47 -28.39 -23.23
C GLN A 138 21.94 -28.21 -23.35
N THR A 139 21.18 -28.88 -22.53
CA THR A 139 19.84 -28.44 -22.22
C THR A 139 19.99 -27.35 -21.16
N THR A 140 20.07 -26.11 -21.61
CA THR A 140 19.83 -24.97 -20.75
C THR A 140 18.37 -25.09 -20.30
N ASN A 141 18.15 -25.54 -19.05
CA ASN A 141 16.89 -25.24 -18.40
C ASN A 141 16.86 -23.71 -18.34
N ALA A 142 16.02 -23.12 -19.16
CA ALA A 142 15.79 -21.71 -19.14
C ALA A 142 15.16 -21.38 -17.79
N GLY A 143 16.02 -21.10 -16.80
CA GLY A 143 15.58 -20.49 -15.55
C GLY A 143 14.91 -19.18 -15.91
N GLY A 144 13.77 -18.90 -15.36
CA GLY A 144 12.97 -17.71 -15.67
C GLY A 144 12.20 -17.25 -14.47
N HIS A 145 11.79 -16.01 -14.54
CA HIS A 145 10.87 -15.44 -13.56
C HIS A 145 9.50 -16.12 -13.71
N ARG A 146 8.92 -16.51 -12.59
CA ARG A 146 7.61 -17.14 -12.56
C ARG A 146 6.75 -16.57 -11.45
N LEU A 147 5.48 -16.32 -11.74
CA LEU A 147 4.46 -15.95 -10.78
C LEU A 147 3.37 -17.03 -10.76
N SER A 148 3.17 -17.67 -9.63
CA SER A 148 2.22 -18.78 -9.48
C SER A 148 1.32 -18.60 -8.28
N LEU A 149 0.04 -18.99 -8.41
CA LEU A 149 -0.92 -18.95 -7.30
C LEU A 149 -0.54 -20.00 -6.27
N LYS A 150 -0.32 -19.58 -5.01
CA LYS A 150 0.03 -20.46 -3.89
C LYS A 150 -1.19 -20.88 -3.10
N THR A 151 -2.05 -19.93 -2.72
CA THR A 151 -3.27 -20.19 -1.98
C THR A 151 -4.35 -19.18 -2.26
N VAL A 152 -5.61 -19.60 -2.11
CA VAL A 152 -6.80 -18.74 -2.17
C VAL A 152 -7.54 -18.88 -0.86
N LEU A 153 -7.80 -17.75 -0.22
CA LEU A 153 -8.52 -17.65 1.03
C LEU A 153 -9.85 -16.93 0.72
N PRO A 154 -10.93 -17.67 0.49
CA PRO A 154 -12.22 -17.09 0.14
C PRO A 154 -12.82 -16.38 1.34
N GLY A 155 -13.45 -15.22 1.12
CA GLY A 155 -14.20 -14.51 2.14
C GLY A 155 -15.24 -15.43 2.79
N GLN A 156 -15.43 -15.31 4.09
CA GLN A 156 -16.45 -16.09 4.80
C GLN A 156 -17.79 -15.37 4.68
N SER A 157 -18.75 -15.99 4.02
CA SER A 157 -20.14 -15.48 4.01
C SER A 157 -20.87 -15.93 5.27
N LYS A 158 -21.51 -14.99 5.97
CA LYS A 158 -22.43 -15.30 7.07
C LYS A 158 -23.75 -15.93 6.60
N VAL A 159 -24.03 -15.85 5.31
CA VAL A 159 -25.25 -16.43 4.70
C VAL A 159 -24.88 -17.79 4.12
N ALA A 160 -25.29 -18.84 4.79
CA ALA A 160 -24.99 -20.23 4.45
C ALA A 160 -25.47 -20.70 3.06
N SER A 161 -26.18 -19.85 2.30
CA SER A 161 -26.72 -20.18 0.97
C SER A 161 -25.86 -19.68 -0.21
N GLN A 162 -24.83 -18.86 0.04
CA GLN A 162 -23.96 -18.34 -1.02
C GLN A 162 -22.52 -18.79 -0.76
N ASN A 163 -22.02 -19.64 -1.65
CA ASN A 163 -20.63 -20.17 -1.63
C ASN A 163 -19.57 -19.11 -1.99
N THR A 164 -19.96 -17.87 -2.25
CA THR A 164 -19.09 -16.76 -2.59
C THR A 164 -19.07 -15.77 -1.44
N GLY A 165 -17.91 -15.57 -0.82
CA GLY A 165 -17.72 -14.53 0.19
C GLY A 165 -17.93 -13.13 -0.39
N ALA A 166 -18.14 -12.14 0.48
CA ALA A 166 -18.22 -10.74 0.05
C ALA A 166 -16.88 -10.26 -0.49
N PRO A 167 -16.88 -9.36 -1.49
CA PRO A 167 -15.66 -8.75 -2.01
C PRO A 167 -14.82 -8.05 -0.92
N LEU A 168 -13.52 -8.26 -1.00
CA LEU A 168 -12.54 -7.62 -0.13
C LEU A 168 -12.12 -6.28 -0.75
N THR A 169 -12.05 -5.24 0.07
CA THR A 169 -11.73 -3.88 -0.35
C THR A 169 -10.24 -3.57 -0.28
N ASN A 170 -9.59 -4.04 0.79
CA ASN A 170 -8.16 -3.87 1.00
C ASN A 170 -7.64 -4.94 1.99
N PHE A 171 -6.33 -4.92 2.23
CA PHE A 171 -5.70 -5.74 3.26
C PHE A 171 -4.41 -5.09 3.76
N SER A 172 -3.96 -5.56 4.91
CA SER A 172 -2.67 -5.18 5.48
C SER A 172 -1.91 -6.44 5.88
N TRP A 173 -0.66 -6.51 5.48
CA TRP A 173 0.24 -7.60 5.83
C TRP A 173 1.02 -7.24 7.10
N ASN A 174 1.02 -8.12 8.10
CA ASN A 174 1.69 -7.84 9.37
C ASN A 174 3.21 -7.91 9.21
N GLU A 175 3.89 -6.80 9.52
CA GLU A 175 5.35 -6.72 9.39
C GLU A 175 6.09 -7.52 10.46
N LYS A 176 5.55 -7.63 11.66
CA LYS A 176 6.17 -8.34 12.79
C LYS A 176 5.90 -9.83 12.74
N ALA A 177 4.74 -10.24 12.27
CA ALA A 177 4.32 -11.61 12.09
C ALA A 177 3.86 -11.85 10.64
N PRO A 178 4.77 -12.05 9.69
CA PRO A 178 4.44 -12.18 8.26
C PRO A 178 3.47 -13.31 7.90
N GLY A 179 3.20 -14.24 8.82
CA GLY A 179 2.14 -15.24 8.69
C GLY A 179 0.72 -14.66 8.81
N LEU A 180 0.56 -13.39 9.24
CA LEU A 180 -0.73 -12.76 9.47
C LEU A 180 -1.05 -11.71 8.42
N ILE A 181 -2.29 -11.77 7.91
CA ILE A 181 -2.89 -10.75 7.04
C ILE A 181 -4.25 -10.40 7.64
N VAL A 182 -4.61 -9.12 7.65
CA VAL A 182 -5.97 -8.66 7.92
C VAL A 182 -6.58 -8.10 6.65
N THR A 183 -7.83 -8.43 6.36
CA THR A 183 -8.59 -7.95 5.20
C THR A 183 -9.81 -7.16 5.64
N SER A 184 -10.18 -6.15 4.87
CA SER A 184 -11.44 -5.41 4.97
C SER A 184 -12.41 -5.82 3.86
N SER A 185 -13.71 -5.71 4.12
CA SER A 185 -14.76 -6.19 3.21
C SER A 185 -15.96 -5.25 3.17
N ILE A 186 -16.70 -5.29 2.05
CA ILE A 186 -17.96 -4.56 1.89
C ILE A 186 -19.06 -5.11 2.80
N ASP A 187 -18.91 -6.30 3.37
CA ASP A 187 -19.87 -6.90 4.30
C ASP A 187 -19.75 -6.39 5.74
N THR A 188 -19.09 -5.26 5.94
CA THR A 188 -18.88 -4.59 7.24
C THR A 188 -17.84 -5.27 8.14
N THR A 189 -17.15 -6.29 7.66
CA THR A 189 -16.24 -7.10 8.48
C THR A 189 -14.78 -6.86 8.16
N CYS A 190 -13.93 -7.12 9.16
CA CYS A 190 -12.50 -7.39 8.99
C CYS A 190 -12.21 -8.84 9.37
N THR A 191 -11.36 -9.51 8.58
CA THR A 191 -10.96 -10.90 8.85
C THR A 191 -9.46 -10.99 8.99
N VAL A 192 -8.99 -11.62 10.06
CA VAL A 192 -7.58 -11.93 10.28
C VAL A 192 -7.31 -13.35 9.79
N TRP A 193 -6.30 -13.49 8.93
CA TRP A 193 -5.91 -14.74 8.29
C TRP A 193 -4.53 -15.18 8.76
N ASN A 194 -4.35 -16.49 8.91
CA ASN A 194 -3.05 -17.13 8.97
C ASN A 194 -2.78 -17.78 7.61
N ILE A 195 -1.77 -17.25 6.90
CA ILE A 195 -1.43 -17.74 5.56
C ILE A 195 -0.63 -19.04 5.58
N ASP A 196 0.03 -19.38 6.69
CA ASP A 196 0.75 -20.65 6.85
C ASP A 196 -0.19 -21.83 6.92
N THR A 197 -1.29 -21.67 7.65
CA THR A 197 -2.34 -22.68 7.79
C THR A 197 -3.46 -22.51 6.77
N SER A 198 -3.44 -21.43 6.01
CA SER A 198 -4.50 -21.05 5.05
C SER A 198 -5.89 -21.00 5.69
N THR A 199 -5.98 -20.46 6.90
CA THR A 199 -7.24 -20.38 7.68
C THR A 199 -7.51 -18.97 8.19
N ALA A 200 -8.81 -18.64 8.34
CA ALA A 200 -9.22 -17.46 9.08
C ALA A 200 -9.04 -17.72 10.58
N ILE A 201 -8.39 -16.80 11.28
CA ILE A 201 -8.24 -16.83 12.74
C ILE A 201 -9.51 -16.28 13.38
N THR A 202 -9.94 -15.11 12.92
CA THR A 202 -11.14 -14.43 13.42
C THR A 202 -11.74 -13.53 12.37
N GLN A 203 -13.07 -13.32 12.46
CA GLN A 203 -13.82 -12.35 11.68
C GLN A 203 -14.61 -11.46 12.62
N LEU A 204 -14.43 -10.15 12.49
CA LEU A 204 -15.03 -9.14 13.35
C LEU A 204 -15.98 -8.26 12.54
N ILE A 205 -17.14 -7.92 13.10
CA ILE A 205 -17.97 -6.82 12.58
C ILE A 205 -17.25 -5.54 12.95
N ALA A 206 -16.67 -4.88 11.97
CA ALA A 206 -15.79 -3.74 12.20
C ALA A 206 -16.55 -2.41 12.17
N HIS A 207 -17.48 -2.26 11.24
CA HIS A 207 -18.21 -1.02 11.01
C HIS A 207 -19.71 -1.25 10.83
N ASP A 208 -20.48 -0.17 10.86
CA ASP A 208 -21.91 -0.21 10.59
C ASP A 208 -22.23 -0.21 9.09
N ARG A 209 -21.22 0.06 8.26
CA ARG A 209 -21.25 0.07 6.79
C ARG A 209 -19.99 -0.57 6.22
N GLU A 210 -19.83 -0.48 4.88
CA GLU A 210 -18.70 -1.07 4.16
C GLU A 210 -17.35 -0.63 4.76
N VAL A 211 -16.42 -1.56 4.93
CA VAL A 211 -15.05 -1.24 5.36
C VAL A 211 -14.20 -1.04 4.12
N TYR A 212 -13.53 0.11 4.02
CA TYR A 212 -12.75 0.44 2.83
C TYR A 212 -11.28 0.15 2.97
N ASP A 213 -10.72 0.28 4.18
CA ASP A 213 -9.30 0.03 4.39
C ASP A 213 -9.00 -0.47 5.81
N VAL A 214 -7.86 -1.11 5.96
CA VAL A 214 -7.37 -1.69 7.21
C VAL A 214 -5.85 -1.62 7.26
N ALA A 215 -5.29 -1.34 8.43
CA ALA A 215 -3.84 -1.28 8.64
C ALA A 215 -3.45 -1.86 9.99
N TRP A 216 -2.42 -2.74 10.01
CA TRP A 216 -1.80 -3.15 11.26
C TRP A 216 -1.09 -1.98 11.93
N LEU A 217 -1.18 -1.90 13.25
CA LEU A 217 -0.34 -0.98 14.02
C LEU A 217 1.12 -1.43 13.88
N PRO A 218 2.04 -0.57 13.41
CA PRO A 218 3.44 -0.90 13.27
C PRO A 218 4.04 -1.46 14.56
N GLY A 219 4.76 -2.58 14.46
CA GLY A 219 5.35 -3.26 15.61
C GLY A 219 4.39 -4.08 16.48
N SER A 220 3.09 -4.17 16.15
CA SER A 220 2.11 -4.99 16.86
C SER A 220 1.71 -6.23 16.05
N THR A 221 1.39 -7.32 16.76
CA THR A 221 0.76 -8.52 16.19
C THR A 221 -0.72 -8.60 16.51
N ASP A 222 -1.21 -7.72 17.39
CA ASP A 222 -2.52 -7.85 18.03
C ASP A 222 -3.44 -6.67 17.73
N ILE A 223 -2.89 -5.53 17.28
CA ILE A 223 -3.67 -4.30 17.09
C ILE A 223 -3.69 -3.92 15.62
N PHE A 224 -4.87 -3.67 15.09
CA PHE A 224 -5.08 -3.07 13.78
C PHE A 224 -6.17 -2.00 13.84
N VAL A 225 -6.21 -1.16 12.83
CA VAL A 225 -7.21 -0.11 12.67
C VAL A 225 -7.95 -0.29 11.35
N SER A 226 -9.17 0.20 11.26
CA SER A 226 -9.94 0.21 10.02
C SER A 226 -10.72 1.50 9.82
N VAL A 227 -11.05 1.81 8.57
CA VAL A 227 -11.88 2.94 8.14
C VAL A 227 -12.99 2.46 7.22
N GLY A 228 -14.13 3.13 7.26
CA GLY A 228 -15.28 2.67 6.50
C GLY A 228 -16.24 3.78 6.04
N ALA A 229 -17.29 3.34 5.38
CA ALA A 229 -18.35 4.17 4.83
C ALA A 229 -19.22 4.85 5.92
N ASP A 230 -19.12 4.40 7.15
CA ASP A 230 -19.77 5.05 8.30
C ASP A 230 -19.02 6.31 8.77
N GLY A 231 -17.86 6.63 8.13
CA GLY A 231 -17.04 7.79 8.44
C GLY A 231 -16.28 7.68 9.76
N SER A 232 -16.15 6.47 10.30
CA SER A 232 -15.39 6.22 11.53
C SER A 232 -14.04 5.56 11.25
N LEU A 233 -13.07 5.82 12.12
CA LEU A 233 -11.82 5.10 12.25
C LEU A 233 -11.85 4.37 13.58
N ARG A 234 -11.70 3.05 13.55
CA ARG A 234 -11.79 2.17 14.71
C ARG A 234 -10.53 1.34 14.89
N ALA A 235 -10.12 1.16 16.14
CA ALA A 235 -9.02 0.27 16.52
C ALA A 235 -9.56 -1.00 17.18
N PHE A 236 -8.92 -2.12 16.86
CA PHE A 236 -9.23 -3.46 17.36
C PHE A 236 -8.00 -4.06 18.02
N ASP A 237 -8.20 -4.66 19.19
CA ASP A 237 -7.20 -5.45 19.90
C ASP A 237 -7.64 -6.91 19.91
N LEU A 238 -6.88 -7.79 19.25
CA LEU A 238 -7.18 -9.22 19.14
C LEU A 238 -7.15 -9.96 20.50
N ARG A 239 -6.55 -9.35 21.51
CA ARG A 239 -6.54 -9.89 22.88
C ARG A 239 -7.84 -9.59 23.62
N SER A 240 -8.63 -8.61 23.14
CA SER A 240 -9.90 -8.20 23.73
C SER A 240 -10.91 -7.86 22.61
N LEU A 241 -11.52 -8.90 22.05
CA LEU A 241 -12.39 -8.79 20.88
C LEU A 241 -13.81 -8.27 21.19
N GLU A 242 -14.12 -8.01 22.44
CA GLU A 242 -15.47 -7.60 22.84
C GLU A 242 -15.84 -6.19 22.38
N HIS A 243 -14.84 -5.30 22.26
CA HIS A 243 -15.06 -3.89 21.92
C HIS A 243 -14.00 -3.34 20.99
N SER A 244 -14.43 -2.50 20.04
CA SER A 244 -13.54 -1.62 19.27
C SER A 244 -13.47 -0.24 19.92
N THR A 245 -12.35 0.45 19.72
CA THR A 245 -12.18 1.84 20.15
C THR A 245 -12.34 2.76 18.95
N ILE A 246 -13.29 3.70 19.02
CA ILE A 246 -13.42 4.76 18.00
C ILE A 246 -12.33 5.80 18.24
N LEU A 247 -11.40 5.91 17.30
CA LEU A 247 -10.31 6.89 17.34
C LEU A 247 -10.72 8.22 16.69
N TYR A 248 -11.55 8.16 15.66
CA TYR A 248 -12.08 9.33 14.96
C TYR A 248 -13.43 9.01 14.35
N GLU A 249 -14.28 10.03 14.28
CA GLU A 249 -15.58 9.99 13.60
C GLU A 249 -15.78 11.31 12.85
N THR A 250 -16.15 11.21 11.58
CA THR A 250 -16.44 12.37 10.74
C THR A 250 -17.56 13.20 11.34
N PRO A 251 -17.36 14.50 11.61
CA PRO A 251 -18.41 15.35 12.16
C PRO A 251 -19.63 15.40 11.24
N ALA A 252 -20.83 15.33 11.82
CA ALA A 252 -22.06 15.49 11.05
C ALA A 252 -22.09 16.88 10.38
N PRO A 253 -22.58 16.99 9.13
CA PRO A 253 -22.68 18.27 8.43
C PRO A 253 -23.61 19.22 9.22
N LYS A 254 -23.10 20.42 9.52
CA LYS A 254 -23.79 21.42 10.37
C LYS A 254 -25.11 21.97 9.82
N ASN A 255 -25.43 21.70 8.56
CA ASN A 255 -26.56 22.32 7.85
C ASN A 255 -27.68 21.34 7.44
N VAL A 256 -27.72 20.14 8.00
CA VAL A 256 -28.86 19.24 7.78
C VAL A 256 -29.93 19.60 8.80
N PRO A 257 -31.13 20.09 8.38
CA PRO A 257 -32.20 20.34 9.30
C PRO A 257 -32.55 19.03 10.04
N PRO A 258 -32.89 19.09 11.35
CA PRO A 258 -33.24 17.88 12.09
C PRO A 258 -34.38 17.17 11.36
N PRO A 259 -34.33 15.85 11.21
CA PRO A 259 -35.41 15.11 10.56
C PRO A 259 -36.71 15.45 11.25
N SER A 260 -37.65 16.00 10.50
CA SER A 260 -39.02 16.27 11.00
C SER A 260 -39.55 14.95 11.52
N ALA A 261 -39.96 14.94 12.78
CA ALA A 261 -40.33 13.78 13.56
C ALA A 261 -41.47 12.98 12.90
N SER A 262 -41.09 12.00 12.10
CA SER A 262 -41.89 10.83 11.82
C SER A 262 -41.16 9.59 12.36
N PRO A 263 -41.77 8.72 13.16
CA PRO A 263 -41.07 7.70 13.93
C PRO A 263 -40.79 6.39 13.14
N SER A 264 -40.34 6.50 11.91
CA SER A 264 -40.01 5.31 11.11
C SER A 264 -38.78 5.55 10.26
N THR A 265 -37.69 5.12 10.76
CA THR A 265 -36.30 4.97 10.26
C THR A 265 -35.32 5.93 10.94
N SER A 266 -34.51 5.36 11.83
CA SER A 266 -33.34 5.98 12.43
C SER A 266 -32.20 6.10 11.38
N ALA A 267 -32.44 6.83 10.30
CA ALA A 267 -31.41 7.12 9.33
C ALA A 267 -30.50 8.22 9.90
N ARG A 268 -29.35 7.80 10.42
CA ARG A 268 -28.24 8.70 10.75
C ARG A 268 -27.91 9.53 9.50
N PRO A 269 -27.67 10.85 9.63
CA PRO A 269 -27.30 11.66 8.47
C PRO A 269 -26.07 11.06 7.78
N PRO A 270 -25.99 11.14 6.43
CA PRO A 270 -24.88 10.58 5.69
C PRO A 270 -23.58 11.26 6.16
N THR A 271 -22.69 10.48 6.77
CA THR A 271 -21.34 10.90 7.11
C THR A 271 -20.46 10.72 5.89
N SER A 272 -19.46 11.59 5.70
CA SER A 272 -18.48 11.41 4.62
C SER A 272 -17.61 10.19 4.91
N PRO A 273 -17.56 9.18 4.01
CA PRO A 273 -16.75 7.99 4.19
C PRO A 273 -15.26 8.28 4.29
N LEU A 274 -14.52 7.47 5.05
CA LEU A 274 -13.07 7.44 5.06
C LEU A 274 -12.55 6.32 4.15
N LEU A 275 -11.58 6.62 3.28
CA LEU A 275 -11.15 5.68 2.22
C LEU A 275 -9.87 4.92 2.52
N ARG A 276 -8.84 5.58 3.03
CA ARG A 276 -7.51 4.98 3.22
C ARG A 276 -6.96 5.36 4.58
N ILE A 277 -6.09 4.48 5.08
CA ILE A 277 -5.36 4.71 6.31
C ILE A 277 -3.91 4.24 6.16
N CYS A 278 -2.97 5.07 6.61
CA CYS A 278 -1.55 4.73 6.61
C CYS A 278 -0.89 5.27 7.87
N PHE A 279 -0.14 4.42 8.57
CA PHE A 279 0.64 4.82 9.72
C PHE A 279 1.94 5.50 9.32
N ASN A 280 2.39 6.45 10.16
CA ASN A 280 3.74 6.95 10.09
C ASN A 280 4.72 5.88 10.61
N PRO A 281 5.66 5.40 9.80
CA PRO A 281 6.55 4.32 10.20
C PRO A 281 7.56 4.74 11.30
N ALA A 282 7.91 6.03 11.40
CA ALA A 282 8.83 6.53 12.43
C ALA A 282 8.13 6.77 13.78
N ASP A 283 6.84 7.09 13.79
CA ASP A 283 6.04 7.22 15.01
C ASP A 283 4.63 6.67 14.77
N SER A 284 4.43 5.42 15.16
CA SER A 284 3.17 4.69 14.99
C SER A 284 1.96 5.28 15.75
N ASN A 285 2.16 6.32 16.55
CA ASN A 285 1.03 7.06 17.13
C ASN A 285 0.33 7.94 16.11
N TYR A 286 1.00 8.31 15.03
CA TYR A 286 0.42 9.14 13.97
C TYR A 286 -0.02 8.30 12.79
N MET A 287 -1.17 8.66 12.25
CA MET A 287 -1.73 8.06 11.04
C MET A 287 -2.37 9.12 10.17
N SER A 288 -2.41 8.85 8.87
CA SER A 288 -3.04 9.70 7.86
C SER A 288 -4.24 9.01 7.24
N THR A 289 -5.29 9.77 6.97
CA THR A 289 -6.52 9.32 6.29
C THR A 289 -7.12 10.47 5.49
N PHE A 290 -8.03 10.17 4.59
CA PHE A 290 -8.80 11.17 3.86
C PHE A 290 -10.22 10.68 3.59
N HIS A 291 -11.12 11.65 3.33
CA HIS A 291 -12.51 11.38 3.02
C HIS A 291 -12.71 11.08 1.54
N MET A 292 -13.69 10.26 1.23
CA MET A 292 -14.19 10.09 -0.14
C MET A 292 -14.59 11.44 -0.71
N ASP A 293 -14.22 11.70 -1.97
CA ASP A 293 -14.43 12.97 -2.67
C ASP A 293 -13.78 14.19 -1.99
N GLY A 294 -12.87 13.96 -1.02
CA GLY A 294 -12.17 15.00 -0.29
C GLY A 294 -10.82 15.36 -0.89
N SER A 295 -10.44 16.64 -0.80
CA SER A 295 -9.11 17.15 -1.17
C SER A 295 -8.17 17.36 0.02
N GLU A 296 -8.63 17.05 1.22
CA GLU A 296 -7.92 17.32 2.48
C GLU A 296 -7.47 15.99 3.11
N ILE A 297 -6.25 15.98 3.65
CA ILE A 297 -5.71 14.84 4.38
C ILE A 297 -5.77 15.15 5.89
N GLN A 298 -6.27 14.22 6.66
CA GLN A 298 -6.34 14.29 8.12
C GLN A 298 -5.16 13.53 8.73
N ILE A 299 -4.40 14.17 9.62
CA ILE A 299 -3.39 13.51 10.44
C ILE A 299 -3.97 13.34 11.83
N LEU A 300 -4.03 12.10 12.29
CA LEU A 300 -4.60 11.70 13.57
C LEU A 300 -3.50 11.23 14.53
N ASP A 301 -3.71 11.45 15.82
CA ASP A 301 -2.85 10.93 16.89
C ASP A 301 -3.66 9.97 17.77
N MET A 302 -3.25 8.70 17.84
CA MET A 302 -3.93 7.67 18.66
C MET A 302 -4.03 8.03 20.13
N ARG A 303 -3.11 8.86 20.63
CA ARG A 303 -3.08 9.33 22.04
C ARG A 303 -4.11 10.42 22.31
N SER A 304 -4.64 11.06 21.25
CA SER A 304 -5.62 12.15 21.33
C SER A 304 -6.80 11.88 20.39
N PRO A 305 -7.62 10.86 20.69
CA PRO A 305 -8.73 10.49 19.81
C PRO A 305 -9.78 11.59 19.68
N GLY A 306 -10.55 11.53 18.60
CA GLY A 306 -11.73 12.36 18.37
C GLY A 306 -11.53 13.51 17.40
N GLN A 307 -10.34 14.11 17.28
CA GLN A 307 -10.08 15.22 16.35
C GLN A 307 -8.72 15.06 15.67
N PRO A 308 -8.61 15.43 14.38
CA PRO A 308 -7.31 15.46 13.72
C PRO A 308 -6.41 16.52 14.35
N VAL A 309 -5.15 16.17 14.53
CA VAL A 309 -4.12 17.08 15.05
C VAL A 309 -3.62 18.05 13.98
N MET A 310 -3.61 17.59 12.72
CA MET A 310 -3.22 18.40 11.56
C MET A 310 -4.15 18.09 10.38
N GLU A 311 -4.28 19.06 9.48
CA GLU A 311 -5.00 18.96 8.23
C GLU A 311 -4.15 19.54 7.10
N LEU A 312 -3.91 18.74 6.06
CA LEU A 312 -3.12 19.16 4.91
C LEU A 312 -4.08 19.60 3.80
N LYS A 313 -3.89 20.83 3.31
CA LYS A 313 -4.76 21.46 2.32
C LYS A 313 -3.96 22.07 1.19
N ALA A 314 -3.74 21.34 0.11
CA ALA A 314 -3.12 21.86 -1.09
C ALA A 314 -3.68 21.23 -2.38
N HIS A 315 -4.24 20.03 -2.31
CA HIS A 315 -4.91 19.42 -3.45
C HIS A 315 -6.14 20.21 -3.88
N ARG A 316 -6.38 20.25 -5.18
CA ARG A 316 -7.50 20.99 -5.81
C ARG A 316 -8.65 20.09 -6.24
N ALA A 317 -8.43 18.78 -6.22
CA ALA A 317 -9.43 17.75 -6.49
C ALA A 317 -9.28 16.62 -5.44
N GLN A 318 -10.06 15.57 -5.59
CA GLN A 318 -10.06 14.46 -4.64
C GLN A 318 -8.68 13.77 -4.57
N VAL A 319 -8.33 13.33 -3.37
CA VAL A 319 -7.15 12.52 -3.11
C VAL A 319 -7.49 11.05 -3.31
N ASN A 320 -6.65 10.33 -4.06
CA ASN A 320 -6.84 8.91 -4.35
C ASN A 320 -5.87 8.00 -3.59
N ALA A 321 -4.67 8.50 -3.31
CA ALA A 321 -3.62 7.71 -2.71
C ALA A 321 -2.77 8.54 -1.74
N LEU A 322 -2.27 7.85 -0.72
CA LEU A 322 -1.30 8.39 0.24
C LEU A 322 -0.34 7.29 0.70
N GLY A 323 0.84 7.68 1.15
CA GLY A 323 1.82 6.76 1.68
C GLY A 323 2.98 7.49 2.35
N TRP A 324 3.47 6.92 3.44
CA TRP A 324 4.65 7.39 4.14
C TRP A 324 5.92 6.72 3.61
N SER A 325 7.00 7.49 3.47
CA SER A 325 8.32 6.92 3.23
C SER A 325 8.82 6.16 4.47
N ALA A 326 9.72 5.20 4.27
CA ALA A 326 10.24 4.36 5.37
C ALA A 326 11.54 4.89 5.98
N THR A 327 11.92 6.14 5.70
CA THR A 327 13.15 6.77 6.21
C THR A 327 13.01 7.25 7.66
N GLU A 328 14.15 7.62 8.28
CA GLU A 328 14.19 8.20 9.64
C GLU A 328 13.44 9.54 9.73
N THR A 329 13.38 10.29 8.64
CA THR A 329 12.56 11.50 8.49
C THR A 329 11.47 11.24 7.45
N PRO A 330 10.37 10.57 7.84
CA PRO A 330 9.41 10.11 6.87
C PRO A 330 8.67 11.28 6.23
N LEU A 331 8.62 11.24 4.89
CA LEU A 331 7.80 12.12 4.09
C LEU A 331 6.45 11.46 3.84
N LEU A 332 5.39 12.22 3.92
CA LEU A 332 4.08 11.77 3.44
C LEU A 332 3.93 12.19 1.97
N ALA A 333 3.68 11.22 1.10
CA ALA A 333 3.26 11.48 -0.28
C ALA A 333 1.74 11.38 -0.38
N THR A 334 1.14 12.31 -1.11
CA THR A 334 -0.30 12.31 -1.43
C THR A 334 -0.50 12.57 -2.91
N ALA A 335 -1.50 11.94 -3.52
CA ALA A 335 -1.76 12.07 -4.95
C ALA A 335 -3.26 11.97 -5.24
N GLY A 336 -3.71 12.64 -6.31
CA GLY A 336 -5.13 12.71 -6.63
C GLY A 336 -5.47 13.09 -8.06
N ASP A 337 -6.73 13.42 -8.27
CA ASP A 337 -7.31 13.77 -9.57
C ASP A 337 -6.88 15.15 -10.09
N ASP A 338 -6.23 15.95 -9.24
CA ASP A 338 -5.61 17.20 -9.68
C ASP A 338 -4.30 16.99 -10.45
N CYS A 339 -3.95 15.74 -10.77
CA CYS A 339 -2.73 15.33 -11.46
C CYS A 339 -1.45 15.74 -10.69
N GLN A 340 -1.51 15.86 -9.37
CA GLN A 340 -0.36 16.25 -8.56
C GLN A 340 0.04 15.15 -7.57
N VAL A 341 1.35 15.03 -7.36
CA VAL A 341 1.92 14.38 -6.19
C VAL A 341 2.48 15.47 -5.31
N LEU A 342 2.07 15.50 -4.06
CA LEU A 342 2.56 16.43 -3.06
C LEU A 342 3.32 15.68 -1.97
N LEU A 343 4.50 16.17 -1.63
CA LEU A 343 5.33 15.64 -0.55
C LEU A 343 5.29 16.60 0.64
N TRP A 344 5.10 16.02 1.83
CA TRP A 344 4.94 16.75 3.09
C TRP A 344 5.99 16.31 4.09
N ASP A 345 6.79 17.26 4.59
CA ASP A 345 7.65 17.06 5.76
C ASP A 345 6.89 17.52 7.01
N LEU A 346 6.53 16.56 7.84
CA LEU A 346 5.76 16.81 9.06
C LEU A 346 6.61 16.69 10.34
N ALA A 347 7.92 16.46 10.23
CA ALA A 347 8.80 16.22 11.37
C ALA A 347 8.76 17.36 12.41
N ASN A 348 8.85 18.60 11.95
CA ASN A 348 8.82 19.78 12.83
C ASN A 348 7.47 19.93 13.56
N TYR A 349 6.37 19.59 12.90
CA TYR A 349 5.01 19.71 13.46
C TYR A 349 4.73 18.62 14.50
N MET A 350 5.22 17.42 14.28
CA MET A 350 5.07 16.29 15.21
C MET A 350 5.86 16.51 16.51
N GLN A 351 7.06 17.09 16.45
CA GLN A 351 7.86 17.43 17.62
C GLN A 351 7.17 18.47 18.51
N ILE A 352 6.53 19.49 17.92
CA ILE A 352 5.79 20.51 18.66
C ILE A 352 4.60 19.88 19.40
N SER A 353 3.88 18.97 18.80
CA SER A 353 2.73 18.31 19.39
C SER A 353 3.12 17.43 20.59
N THR A 354 4.25 16.71 20.50
CA THR A 354 4.79 15.91 21.62
C THR A 354 5.28 16.76 22.79
N ALA A 355 5.94 17.90 22.53
CA ALA A 355 6.37 18.84 23.57
C ALA A 355 5.16 19.48 24.28
N ALA A 356 4.12 19.86 23.52
CA ALA A 356 2.89 20.40 24.08
C ALA A 356 2.11 19.37 24.93
N SER A 357 2.15 18.10 24.57
CA SER A 357 1.53 17.01 25.35
C SER A 357 2.25 16.77 26.69
N ARG A 358 3.58 16.89 26.73
CA ARG A 358 4.37 16.73 27.98
C ARG A 358 4.18 17.88 28.97
N SER A 359 3.94 19.11 28.50
CA SER A 359 3.74 20.28 29.37
C SER A 359 2.32 20.40 29.94
N ARG A 360 1.36 19.61 29.47
CA ARG A 360 -0.08 19.74 29.76
C ARG A 360 -0.65 18.75 30.78
N MET A 361 0.18 18.09 31.56
CA MET A 361 -0.30 17.13 32.58
C MET A 361 -1.14 17.76 33.69
N ASN A 362 -1.26 19.10 33.77
CA ASN A 362 -1.90 19.82 34.89
C ASN A 362 -2.92 20.91 34.53
N SER A 363 -3.48 20.95 33.33
CA SER A 363 -4.49 21.97 33.00
C SER A 363 -5.65 21.38 32.19
N PRO A 364 -6.93 21.82 32.42
CA PRO A 364 -8.06 21.45 31.57
C PRO A 364 -7.83 21.99 30.15
N ARG A 365 -8.11 21.15 29.16
CA ARG A 365 -7.93 21.44 27.73
C ARG A 365 -8.66 22.73 27.31
N PRO A 366 -7.97 23.81 26.89
CA PRO A 366 -8.56 24.67 25.88
C PRO A 366 -8.50 23.93 24.53
N ASP A 367 -9.50 24.11 23.68
CA ASP A 367 -9.60 23.55 22.35
C ASP A 367 -8.24 23.64 21.65
N ALA A 368 -7.57 22.50 21.48
CA ALA A 368 -6.31 22.47 20.73
C ALA A 368 -6.66 22.83 19.29
N LYS A 369 -6.31 24.03 18.86
CA LYS A 369 -6.54 24.48 17.49
C LYS A 369 -5.90 23.46 16.56
N LYS A 370 -6.72 22.81 15.73
CA LYS A 370 -6.33 22.00 14.59
C LYS A 370 -5.35 22.81 13.74
N GLN A 371 -4.17 22.25 13.48
CA GLN A 371 -3.17 22.89 12.64
C GLN A 371 -3.47 22.63 11.16
N VAL A 372 -3.51 23.68 10.35
CA VAL A 372 -3.68 23.56 8.89
C VAL A 372 -2.33 23.85 8.23
N ILE A 373 -1.90 22.94 7.34
CA ILE A 373 -0.65 23.03 6.59
C ILE A 373 -1.04 23.07 5.11
N SER A 374 -0.59 24.11 4.39
CA SER A 374 -0.93 24.33 2.98
C SER A 374 0.29 24.26 2.06
N ASP A 375 1.50 24.18 2.62
CA ASP A 375 2.75 24.27 1.88
C ASP A 375 3.46 22.89 1.85
N PRO A 376 3.30 22.12 0.77
CA PRO A 376 4.08 20.91 0.56
C PRO A 376 5.54 21.26 0.29
N VAL A 377 6.49 20.39 0.72
CA VAL A 377 7.93 20.63 0.47
C VAL A 377 8.32 20.38 -0.98
N MET A 378 7.56 19.57 -1.70
CA MET A 378 7.75 19.27 -3.11
C MET A 378 6.41 18.96 -3.77
N ALA A 379 6.27 19.33 -5.03
CA ALA A 379 5.15 18.99 -5.88
C ALA A 379 5.64 18.48 -7.24
N TYR A 380 5.03 17.41 -7.72
CA TYR A 380 5.24 16.88 -9.07
C TYR A 380 3.91 16.93 -9.82
N ALA A 381 3.90 17.54 -11.01
CA ALA A 381 2.73 17.59 -11.88
C ALA A 381 2.79 16.46 -12.90
N ALA A 382 1.81 15.57 -12.86
CA ALA A 382 1.64 14.47 -13.79
C ALA A 382 0.82 14.91 -15.03
N GLN A 383 0.73 14.02 -16.02
CA GLN A 383 -0.02 14.30 -17.26
C GLN A 383 -1.49 13.92 -17.15
N SER A 384 -1.86 13.09 -16.19
CA SER A 384 -3.23 12.63 -15.93
C SER A 384 -3.43 12.35 -14.43
N GLU A 385 -4.65 12.06 -14.06
CA GLU A 385 -5.07 11.66 -12.72
C GLU A 385 -4.21 10.50 -12.19
N ILE A 386 -3.86 10.57 -10.91
CA ILE A 386 -3.01 9.57 -10.27
C ILE A 386 -3.93 8.66 -9.43
N THR A 387 -3.92 7.37 -9.76
CA THR A 387 -4.78 6.37 -9.12
C THR A 387 -4.11 5.61 -7.98
N GLY A 388 -2.78 5.57 -7.95
CA GLY A 388 -2.03 4.85 -6.94
C GLY A 388 -0.62 5.38 -6.77
N LEU A 389 -0.05 5.18 -5.59
CA LEU A 389 1.34 5.46 -5.29
C LEU A 389 1.94 4.39 -4.35
N ALA A 390 3.23 4.18 -4.46
CA ALA A 390 3.97 3.28 -3.58
C ALA A 390 5.41 3.77 -3.38
N TRP A 391 5.86 3.76 -2.12
CA TRP A 391 7.23 4.04 -1.78
C TRP A 391 8.10 2.78 -1.92
N SER A 392 9.30 2.94 -2.48
CA SER A 392 10.28 1.86 -2.50
C SER A 392 10.92 1.70 -1.11
N PRO A 393 11.44 0.51 -0.78
CA PRO A 393 12.46 0.44 0.26
C PRO A 393 13.67 1.26 -0.16
N GLN A 394 14.58 1.54 0.78
CA GLN A 394 15.85 2.17 0.43
C GLN A 394 16.60 1.27 -0.57
N ILE A 395 16.77 1.75 -1.78
CA ILE A 395 17.49 1.03 -2.84
C ILE A 395 18.84 1.69 -3.02
N ALA A 396 19.91 0.87 -3.06
CA ALA A 396 21.25 1.37 -3.35
C ALA A 396 21.23 2.17 -4.66
N GLY A 397 21.63 3.42 -4.59
CA GLY A 397 21.61 4.31 -5.73
C GLY A 397 22.54 3.82 -6.84
N MET A 398 22.13 4.00 -8.09
CA MET A 398 22.92 3.74 -9.26
C MET A 398 22.91 4.94 -10.18
N SER A 399 24.10 5.38 -10.62
CA SER A 399 24.20 6.38 -11.68
C SER A 399 23.83 5.72 -13.01
N MET A 400 22.80 6.23 -13.67
CA MET A 400 22.35 5.74 -14.98
C MET A 400 23.41 5.90 -16.07
N ASN A 401 24.32 6.90 -15.91
CA ASN A 401 25.32 7.22 -16.93
C ASN A 401 26.67 6.52 -16.73
N THR A 402 27.02 6.14 -15.51
CA THR A 402 28.37 5.64 -15.20
C THR A 402 28.38 4.22 -14.62
N GLY A 403 27.20 3.66 -14.27
CA GLY A 403 27.12 2.36 -13.58
C GLY A 403 27.72 2.35 -12.16
N GLN A 404 28.11 3.53 -11.65
CA GLN A 404 28.68 3.65 -10.30
C GLN A 404 27.55 3.68 -9.26
N THR A 405 27.79 3.06 -8.10
CA THR A 405 26.89 3.12 -6.96
C THR A 405 26.84 4.55 -6.42
N THR A 406 25.64 5.12 -6.37
CA THR A 406 25.38 6.40 -5.70
C THR A 406 24.83 6.13 -4.29
N ALA A 407 24.68 7.19 -3.49
CA ALA A 407 24.03 7.06 -2.18
C ALA A 407 22.65 6.38 -2.30
N PRO A 408 22.28 5.53 -1.32
CA PRO A 408 20.95 4.95 -1.29
C PRO A 408 19.89 6.05 -1.33
N GLY A 409 18.83 5.82 -2.04
CA GLY A 409 17.71 6.76 -2.17
C GLY A 409 16.38 6.01 -2.20
N GLU A 410 15.33 6.75 -1.96
CA GLU A 410 13.96 6.25 -2.09
C GLU A 410 13.38 6.65 -3.44
N TRP A 411 12.50 5.80 -3.91
CA TRP A 411 11.77 6.04 -5.13
C TRP A 411 10.27 6.01 -4.83
N LEU A 412 9.55 6.93 -5.42
CA LEU A 412 8.11 6.97 -5.37
C LEU A 412 7.56 6.53 -6.74
N ALA A 413 6.91 5.38 -6.79
CA ALA A 413 6.18 4.96 -7.98
C ALA A 413 4.76 5.52 -7.94
N ILE A 414 4.27 5.98 -9.09
CA ILE A 414 2.91 6.49 -9.29
C ILE A 414 2.28 5.80 -10.50
N ALA A 415 0.99 5.50 -10.41
CA ALA A 415 0.20 4.92 -11.47
C ALA A 415 -0.77 5.96 -12.04
N MET A 416 -0.82 6.05 -13.38
CA MET A 416 -1.62 7.00 -14.14
C MET A 416 -2.18 6.31 -15.38
N GLY A 417 -3.40 5.82 -15.33
CA GLY A 417 -3.96 5.03 -16.42
C GLY A 417 -3.12 3.80 -16.73
N ARG A 418 -2.40 3.79 -17.87
CA ARG A 418 -1.47 2.71 -18.24
C ARG A 418 -0.02 3.01 -17.90
N SER A 419 0.28 4.25 -17.57
CA SER A 419 1.64 4.69 -17.35
C SER A 419 2.01 4.57 -15.87
N ILE A 420 3.21 4.09 -15.61
CA ILE A 420 3.85 4.07 -14.29
C ILE A 420 5.11 4.93 -14.38
N LYS A 421 5.28 5.83 -13.42
CA LYS A 421 6.52 6.59 -13.28
C LYS A 421 7.12 6.35 -11.91
N ALA A 422 8.41 6.14 -11.85
CA ALA A 422 9.17 6.09 -10.62
C ALA A 422 10.04 7.34 -10.51
N LEU A 423 9.79 8.12 -9.49
CA LEU A 423 10.46 9.38 -9.20
C LEU A 423 11.48 9.15 -8.09
N LYS A 424 12.72 9.61 -8.28
CA LYS A 424 13.71 9.60 -7.22
C LYS A 424 13.47 10.81 -6.31
N VAL A 425 13.31 10.56 -5.02
CA VAL A 425 13.07 11.57 -3.98
C VAL A 425 14.36 11.87 -3.22
#